data_8eac7957c755e42e1ad8d2fe186b50a5
#
_entry.id   8eac7957c755e42e1ad8d2fe186b50a5
#
_cell.length_a   1.000
_cell.length_b   1.000
_cell.length_c   1.000
_cell.angle_alpha   90.00
_cell.angle_beta   90.00
_cell.angle_gamma   90.00
#
_symmetry.space_group_name_H-M   'P 1'
#
loop_
_entity.id
_entity.type
_entity.pdbx_description
1 polymer ?
#
loop_
_entity_poly.entity_id
_entity_poly.type
_entity_poly.pdbx_seq_one_letter_code
_entity_poly.pdbx_strand_id
1 'polypeptide(L)'
;DARADPRNTRQNYRRMTGSWRMKKRWETASDYRYTLGGSIDYTGSFDRIKSDKDIDEGVSGRPLERYKASYNSLSAALNFSAAAKEQSAFFRSFDLSASVDADFDITDRWKYMIASANVPIRTALEEGVCDAEILPSRYEATLRVESKPFYAFTKAMALFAANTRSTRSTLRAGAEWSMAKNYGGGLLYDITRPITELMSTRPRRYDALPALHRLSAFVEDNTVIRAGKWRIEAMAGLRATAMANLGSRYALQGKIYLDPRLNLSVSLPAFEVAGDPMRLTLSGGTGWHTKTPTLDQLFPDPVYFDYTQLNYFPEDPELRRINLIVYKYDPTNYGLLAARNFKWEVRGRAEWAGFGLSLGYFREDMTSGFRTSSRPLAFTFRDYDETAIDTSALTGPPSLEGLPYEEKKRLALAGCTTNGSRTLKQGVEFTFSTPRIRPLATKLIVSGAYFRTDYENSEPQYISTSVVVTGGEPYPYIGLYDKEDSFYNELCNTNFLFDTQIPRLGMIFSTSFQCQWFTGRKRQWTDPRPASYLDTDLREHPFTDESAADGILQHMIKDDVSDIAYLYDLTPFSMYVNLKLSKRLYRDRLTVAVFVNRLFDYSPSYINVSGGRTRRYSDPYFGMEVNFKL
;
A
#
# COMPACT_ATOMS: atom_id res chain seq x y z
N ASP A 1 23.19 -7.55 5.94
CA ASP A 1 24.32 -6.85 6.55
C ASP A 1 25.00 -6.00 5.47
N ALA A 2 24.69 -4.69 5.42
CA ALA A 2 25.26 -3.76 4.44
C ALA A 2 26.81 -3.67 4.49
N ARG A 3 27.40 -4.16 5.56
CA ARG A 3 28.86 -4.20 5.75
C ARG A 3 29.54 -5.38 5.03
N ALA A 4 28.77 -6.33 4.58
CA ALA A 4 29.28 -7.52 3.90
C ALA A 4 29.08 -7.49 2.38
N ASP A 5 28.54 -6.39 1.82
CA ASP A 5 28.40 -6.28 0.38
C ASP A 5 29.77 -5.93 -0.24
N PRO A 6 30.41 -6.87 -0.95
CA PRO A 6 31.73 -6.66 -1.54
C PRO A 6 31.70 -5.65 -2.71
N ARG A 7 30.53 -5.11 -3.08
CA ARG A 7 30.36 -4.17 -4.20
C ARG A 7 30.77 -2.75 -3.88
N ASN A 8 31.16 -2.43 -2.65
CA ASN A 8 31.55 -1.09 -2.20
C ASN A 8 30.77 0.04 -2.89
N THR A 9 29.43 -0.08 -2.83
CA THR A 9 28.53 0.89 -3.46
C THR A 9 28.54 2.18 -2.67
N ARG A 10 28.73 3.30 -3.37
CA ARG A 10 28.61 4.64 -2.77
C ARG A 10 27.18 5.11 -2.94
N GLN A 11 26.44 5.13 -1.84
CA GLN A 11 25.09 5.71 -1.77
C GLN A 11 25.17 7.17 -1.31
N ASN A 12 24.52 8.05 -2.03
CA ASN A 12 24.36 9.45 -1.65
C ASN A 12 22.89 9.84 -1.75
N TYR A 13 22.32 10.18 -0.60
CA TYR A 13 20.95 10.63 -0.48
C TYR A 13 20.91 12.08 0.01
N ARG A 14 20.13 12.93 -0.65
CA ARG A 14 19.91 14.33 -0.25
C ARG A 14 18.42 14.61 -0.28
N ARG A 15 17.93 15.32 0.73
CA ARG A 15 16.54 15.77 0.78
C ARG A 15 16.50 17.26 1.12
N MET A 16 15.64 17.98 0.42
CA MET A 16 15.33 19.38 0.67
C MET A 16 13.83 19.53 0.84
N THR A 17 13.40 20.36 1.79
CA THR A 17 12.00 20.71 1.99
C THR A 17 11.86 22.21 2.15
N GLY A 18 10.84 22.77 1.54
CA GLY A 18 10.47 24.18 1.67
C GLY A 18 8.97 24.30 1.89
N SER A 19 8.56 25.20 2.74
CA SER A 19 7.15 25.46 3.03
C SER A 19 6.89 26.95 3.09
N TRP A 20 5.83 27.37 2.43
CA TRP A 20 5.32 28.72 2.55
C TRP A 20 3.85 28.67 2.94
N ARG A 21 3.45 29.55 3.85
CA ARG A 21 2.09 29.65 4.36
C ARG A 21 1.67 31.10 4.39
N MET A 22 0.43 31.38 3.96
CA MET A 22 -0.20 32.67 4.14
C MET A 22 -1.58 32.52 4.77
N LYS A 23 -1.99 33.53 5.52
CA LYS A 23 -3.35 33.66 6.03
C LYS A 23 -3.73 35.10 6.13
N LYS A 24 -4.84 35.46 5.48
CA LYS A 24 -5.43 36.79 5.56
C LYS A 24 -6.85 36.67 6.13
N ARG A 25 -7.17 37.48 7.09
CA ARG A 25 -8.51 37.62 7.63
C ARG A 25 -8.98 39.06 7.44
N TRP A 26 -10.23 39.22 7.08
CA TRP A 26 -10.85 40.55 6.95
C TRP A 26 -12.33 40.45 7.25
N GLU A 27 -12.90 41.58 7.61
CA GLU A 27 -14.32 41.80 7.83
C GLU A 27 -14.78 42.91 6.91
N THR A 28 -15.96 42.78 6.39
CA THR A 28 -16.65 43.82 5.62
C THR A 28 -17.86 44.31 6.41
N ALA A 29 -18.62 45.26 5.87
CA ALA A 29 -19.89 45.68 6.43
C ALA A 29 -20.95 44.56 6.45
N SER A 30 -20.70 43.42 5.76
CA SER A 30 -21.55 42.23 5.79
C SER A 30 -21.47 41.52 7.15
N ASP A 31 -22.45 40.64 7.41
CA ASP A 31 -22.52 39.83 8.65
C ASP A 31 -21.49 38.69 8.70
N TYR A 32 -20.54 38.70 7.79
CA TYR A 32 -19.54 37.62 7.64
C TYR A 32 -18.11 38.09 7.86
N ARG A 33 -17.33 37.20 8.43
CA ARG A 33 -15.86 37.27 8.52
C ARG A 33 -15.27 36.36 7.48
N TYR A 34 -14.31 36.86 6.72
CA TYR A 34 -13.65 36.12 5.66
C TYR A 34 -12.25 35.71 6.08
N THR A 35 -11.86 34.52 5.68
CA THR A 35 -10.48 34.02 5.85
C THR A 35 -10.03 33.41 4.54
N LEU A 36 -8.86 33.83 4.05
CA LEU A 36 -8.17 33.22 2.93
C LEU A 36 -6.86 32.66 3.46
N GLY A 37 -6.65 31.37 3.29
CA GLY A 37 -5.40 30.68 3.61
C GLY A 37 -4.81 30.08 2.35
N GLY A 38 -3.48 30.07 2.26
CA GLY A 38 -2.76 29.42 1.16
C GLY A 38 -1.50 28.76 1.67
N SER A 39 -1.10 27.69 1.02
CA SER A 39 0.17 27.02 1.27
C SER A 39 0.80 26.53 -0.01
N ILE A 40 2.14 26.56 -0.06
CA ILE A 40 2.95 25.92 -1.06
C ILE A 40 4.01 25.11 -0.32
N ASP A 41 4.12 23.84 -0.64
CA ASP A 41 5.07 22.92 -0.06
C ASP A 41 5.88 22.27 -1.18
N TYR A 42 7.20 22.25 -1.02
CA TYR A 42 8.10 21.56 -1.91
C TYR A 42 8.93 20.54 -1.13
N THR A 43 9.07 19.35 -1.67
CA THR A 43 10.02 18.33 -1.20
C THR A 43 10.78 17.77 -2.39
N GLY A 44 12.11 17.88 -2.36
CA GLY A 44 13.00 17.26 -3.34
C GLY A 44 13.88 16.21 -2.66
N SER A 45 13.96 15.02 -3.23
CA SER A 45 14.86 13.95 -2.79
C SER A 45 15.67 13.45 -3.97
N PHE A 46 16.96 13.28 -3.76
CA PHE A 46 17.92 12.86 -4.78
C PHE A 46 18.71 11.67 -4.22
N ASP A 47 18.65 10.56 -4.90
CA ASP A 47 19.39 9.35 -4.55
C ASP A 47 20.32 8.94 -5.70
N ARG A 48 21.52 8.52 -5.34
CA ARG A 48 22.51 8.06 -6.29
C ARG A 48 23.34 6.94 -5.71
N ILE A 49 23.34 5.82 -6.41
CA ILE A 49 24.22 4.69 -6.12
C ILE A 49 25.16 4.51 -7.33
N LYS A 50 26.44 4.40 -7.07
CA LYS A 50 27.45 4.19 -8.11
C LYS A 50 28.37 3.06 -7.64
N SER A 51 28.52 2.06 -8.48
CA SER A 51 29.50 1.01 -8.26
C SER A 51 30.92 1.59 -8.21
N ASP A 52 31.76 1.02 -7.37
CA ASP A 52 33.17 1.38 -7.33
C ASP A 52 33.90 0.64 -8.47
N LYS A 53 34.38 1.40 -9.46
CA LYS A 53 35.09 0.82 -10.62
C LYS A 53 36.31 0.01 -10.23
N ASP A 54 37.05 0.46 -9.21
CA ASP A 54 38.32 -0.15 -8.82
C ASP A 54 38.13 -1.56 -8.21
N ILE A 55 36.95 -1.82 -7.65
CA ILE A 55 36.59 -3.13 -7.08
C ILE A 55 35.88 -4.00 -8.09
N ASP A 56 35.00 -3.42 -8.91
CA ASP A 56 34.19 -4.15 -9.89
C ASP A 56 35.01 -4.63 -11.09
N GLU A 57 36.08 -3.92 -11.45
CA GLU A 57 37.03 -4.37 -12.51
C GLU A 57 37.89 -5.57 -12.08
N GLY A 58 38.08 -5.76 -10.78
CA GLY A 58 38.86 -6.89 -10.23
C GLY A 58 38.05 -8.15 -9.96
N VAL A 59 36.72 -8.09 -10.00
CA VAL A 59 35.84 -9.24 -9.72
C VAL A 59 35.22 -9.75 -11.01
N SER A 60 35.83 -10.76 -11.57
CA SER A 60 35.35 -11.46 -12.77
C SER A 60 33.87 -11.82 -12.66
N GLY A 61 33.05 -11.30 -13.59
CA GLY A 61 31.69 -11.72 -13.81
C GLY A 61 30.61 -10.92 -13.07
N ARG A 62 30.90 -9.81 -12.40
CA ARG A 62 29.86 -8.95 -11.79
C ARG A 62 29.50 -7.78 -12.69
N PRO A 63 28.20 -7.55 -12.95
CA PRO A 63 27.76 -6.41 -13.75
C PRO A 63 27.98 -5.11 -12.97
N LEU A 64 28.51 -4.11 -13.66
CA LEU A 64 28.53 -2.73 -13.17
C LEU A 64 27.12 -2.17 -13.19
N GLU A 65 26.66 -1.58 -12.10
CA GLU A 65 25.36 -0.93 -12.00
C GLU A 65 25.51 0.53 -11.60
N ARG A 66 24.66 1.39 -12.17
CA ARG A 66 24.49 2.78 -11.74
C ARG A 66 23.02 3.03 -11.55
N TYR A 67 22.68 3.69 -10.46
CA TYR A 67 21.32 4.08 -10.13
C TYR A 67 21.30 5.56 -9.79
N LYS A 68 20.34 6.28 -10.34
CA LYS A 68 20.05 7.67 -10.02
C LYS A 68 18.56 7.86 -9.96
N ALA A 69 18.08 8.41 -8.85
CA ALA A 69 16.67 8.75 -8.71
C ALA A 69 16.51 10.18 -8.21
N SER A 70 15.46 10.83 -8.68
CA SER A 70 15.00 12.12 -8.16
C SER A 70 13.50 12.04 -7.94
N TYR A 71 13.07 12.42 -6.75
CA TYR A 71 11.67 12.47 -6.35
C TYR A 71 11.39 13.91 -5.91
N ASN A 72 10.58 14.61 -6.69
CA ASN A 72 10.23 16.00 -6.42
C ASN A 72 8.71 16.09 -6.30
N SER A 73 8.22 16.68 -5.22
CA SER A 73 6.81 16.88 -4.95
C SER A 73 6.55 18.36 -4.72
N LEU A 74 5.60 18.91 -5.42
CA LEU A 74 5.09 20.27 -5.25
C LEU A 74 3.60 20.20 -4.92
N SER A 75 3.24 20.66 -3.73
CA SER A 75 1.86 20.75 -3.27
C SER A 75 1.46 22.21 -3.10
N ALA A 76 0.27 22.57 -3.57
CA ALA A 76 -0.32 23.87 -3.31
C ALA A 76 -1.76 23.70 -2.82
N ALA A 77 -2.15 24.49 -1.81
CA ALA A 77 -3.50 24.48 -1.30
C ALA A 77 -4.01 25.90 -1.06
N LEU A 78 -5.31 26.09 -1.34
CA LEU A 78 -6.05 27.31 -1.11
C LEU A 78 -7.31 26.98 -0.28
N ASN A 79 -7.54 27.74 0.78
CA ASN A 79 -8.70 27.61 1.64
C ASN A 79 -9.37 28.97 1.79
N PHE A 80 -10.65 29.02 1.46
CA PHE A 80 -11.50 30.18 1.68
C PHE A 80 -12.59 29.82 2.67
N SER A 81 -12.87 30.70 3.64
CA SER A 81 -13.95 30.54 4.59
C SER A 81 -14.68 31.87 4.76
N ALA A 82 -16.01 31.82 4.65
CA ALA A 82 -16.93 32.89 5.02
C ALA A 82 -17.72 32.41 6.24
N ALA A 83 -17.44 32.96 7.42
CA ALA A 83 -18.11 32.59 8.69
C ALA A 83 -18.97 33.73 9.23
N ALA A 84 -20.18 33.41 9.67
CA ALA A 84 -21.08 34.37 10.28
C ALA A 84 -20.46 35.01 11.54
N LYS A 85 -20.61 36.32 11.71
CA LYS A 85 -20.17 37.08 12.89
C LYS A 85 -21.02 36.72 14.10
N GLU A 86 -22.33 36.57 13.90
CA GLU A 86 -23.26 36.19 14.95
C GLU A 86 -23.25 34.67 15.20
N GLN A 87 -23.10 34.30 16.47
CA GLN A 87 -23.18 32.89 16.89
C GLN A 87 -24.62 32.33 16.88
N SER A 88 -25.63 33.17 16.75
CA SER A 88 -27.05 32.81 16.65
C SER A 88 -27.51 32.53 15.23
N ALA A 89 -26.77 32.97 14.20
CA ALA A 89 -27.16 32.81 12.82
C ALA A 89 -27.37 31.33 12.45
N PHE A 90 -28.42 31.02 11.70
CA PHE A 90 -28.70 29.66 11.20
C PHE A 90 -27.60 29.18 10.23
N PHE A 91 -27.25 30.00 9.24
CA PHE A 91 -26.11 29.75 8.37
C PHE A 91 -24.80 30.21 9.06
N ARG A 92 -23.89 29.28 9.31
CA ARG A 92 -22.67 29.51 10.09
C ARG A 92 -21.45 29.80 9.25
N SER A 93 -21.20 28.97 8.26
CA SER A 93 -20.06 29.15 7.37
C SER A 93 -20.26 28.49 6.01
N PHE A 94 -19.55 29.03 5.06
CA PHE A 94 -19.21 28.35 3.81
C PHE A 94 -17.70 28.24 3.71
N ASP A 95 -17.23 27.03 3.46
CA ASP A 95 -15.81 26.72 3.35
C ASP A 95 -15.53 26.10 1.98
N LEU A 96 -14.56 26.66 1.26
CA LEU A 96 -14.05 26.15 0.00
C LEU A 96 -12.57 25.81 0.15
N SER A 97 -12.19 24.57 -0.14
CA SER A 97 -10.80 24.10 -0.15
C SER A 97 -10.48 23.57 -1.53
N ALA A 98 -9.30 23.95 -2.05
CA ALA A 98 -8.76 23.39 -3.27
C ALA A 98 -7.29 23.07 -3.05
N SER A 99 -6.81 21.94 -3.57
CA SER A 99 -5.40 21.58 -3.57
C SER A 99 -4.99 20.91 -4.87
N VAL A 100 -3.73 21.05 -5.19
CA VAL A 100 -3.05 20.31 -6.26
C VAL A 100 -1.74 19.79 -5.72
N ASP A 101 -1.44 18.53 -6.09
CA ASP A 101 -0.19 17.85 -5.81
C ASP A 101 0.39 17.39 -7.14
N ALA A 102 1.63 17.74 -7.42
CA ALA A 102 2.34 17.36 -8.64
C ALA A 102 3.69 16.75 -8.25
N ASP A 103 3.87 15.48 -8.60
CA ASP A 103 5.11 14.77 -8.38
C ASP A 103 5.88 14.62 -9.69
N PHE A 104 7.21 14.64 -9.60
CA PHE A 104 8.14 14.51 -10.71
C PHE A 104 9.21 13.48 -10.31
N ASP A 105 8.90 12.22 -10.57
CA ASP A 105 9.73 11.10 -10.16
C ASP A 105 10.45 10.53 -11.39
N ILE A 106 11.77 10.54 -11.33
CA ILE A 106 12.61 10.01 -12.39
C ILE A 106 13.59 9.04 -11.77
N THR A 107 13.62 7.83 -12.31
CA THR A 107 14.61 6.81 -11.96
C THR A 107 15.35 6.38 -13.21
N ASP A 108 16.66 6.54 -13.21
CA ASP A 108 17.56 6.07 -14.25
C ASP A 108 18.41 4.92 -13.70
N ARG A 109 18.38 3.77 -14.37
CA ARG A 109 19.24 2.62 -14.09
C ARG A 109 20.09 2.33 -15.33
N TRP A 110 21.36 2.09 -15.12
CA TRP A 110 22.28 1.61 -16.13
C TRP A 110 22.97 0.37 -15.60
N LYS A 111 23.08 -0.62 -16.44
CA LYS A 111 23.71 -1.90 -16.09
C LYS A 111 24.54 -2.42 -17.26
N TYR A 112 25.73 -2.91 -16.95
CA TYR A 112 26.51 -3.70 -17.89
C TYR A 112 26.06 -5.15 -17.77
N MET A 113 25.49 -5.67 -18.86
CA MET A 113 24.92 -7.00 -18.92
C MET A 113 25.90 -8.00 -19.52
N ILE A 114 25.95 -9.18 -18.92
CA ILE A 114 26.60 -10.38 -19.47
C ILE A 114 25.48 -11.39 -19.64
N ALA A 115 25.08 -11.65 -20.88
CA ALA A 115 24.01 -12.56 -21.22
C ALA A 115 24.54 -13.98 -21.45
N SER A 116 23.70 -14.94 -21.14
CA SER A 116 23.91 -16.33 -21.50
C SER A 116 23.90 -16.49 -23.03
N ALA A 117 24.56 -17.49 -23.55
CA ALA A 117 24.51 -17.79 -24.97
C ALA A 117 23.09 -18.21 -25.38
N ASN A 118 22.69 -17.87 -26.62
CA ASN A 118 21.46 -18.38 -27.22
C ASN A 118 20.14 -17.88 -26.59
N VAL A 119 20.17 -16.69 -25.96
CA VAL A 119 18.97 -16.09 -25.37
C VAL A 119 18.27 -15.20 -26.39
N PRO A 120 16.99 -15.47 -26.75
CA PRO A 120 16.22 -14.62 -27.64
C PRO A 120 15.78 -13.34 -26.95
N ILE A 121 15.71 -12.25 -27.70
CA ILE A 121 15.10 -11.01 -27.26
C ILE A 121 13.58 -11.19 -27.26
N ARG A 122 12.98 -11.23 -26.07
CA ARG A 122 11.53 -11.44 -25.85
C ARG A 122 10.81 -10.13 -25.50
N THR A 123 10.97 -9.12 -26.32
CA THR A 123 10.47 -7.78 -26.06
C THR A 123 9.64 -7.19 -27.19
N ALA A 124 9.14 -8.05 -28.10
CA ALA A 124 8.23 -7.64 -29.17
C ALA A 124 6.98 -6.93 -28.61
N LEU A 125 6.55 -5.84 -29.25
CA LEU A 125 5.43 -5.00 -28.79
C LEU A 125 4.10 -5.42 -29.40
N GLU A 126 4.14 -6.11 -30.54
CA GLU A 126 2.97 -6.53 -31.28
C GLU A 126 2.70 -8.02 -31.07
N GLU A 127 1.42 -8.38 -31.10
CA GLU A 127 0.98 -9.77 -31.07
C GLU A 127 1.21 -10.44 -32.44
N GLY A 128 1.61 -11.71 -32.41
CA GLY A 128 1.79 -12.50 -33.64
C GLY A 128 3.12 -13.25 -33.70
N VAL A 129 3.39 -13.82 -34.85
CA VAL A 129 4.63 -14.55 -35.14
C VAL A 129 5.72 -13.55 -35.56
N CYS A 130 6.88 -13.64 -34.96
CA CYS A 130 8.03 -12.80 -35.30
C CYS A 130 9.35 -13.56 -35.13
N ASP A 131 10.36 -13.16 -35.89
CA ASP A 131 11.72 -13.60 -35.66
C ASP A 131 12.37 -12.73 -34.59
N ALA A 132 13.04 -13.36 -33.62
CA ALA A 132 13.70 -12.69 -32.55
C ALA A 132 15.20 -12.58 -32.81
N GLU A 133 15.78 -11.44 -32.49
CA GLU A 133 17.22 -11.29 -32.42
C GLU A 133 17.78 -12.00 -31.17
N ILE A 134 19.06 -12.32 -31.21
CA ILE A 134 19.77 -12.92 -30.09
C ILE A 134 20.41 -11.82 -29.26
N LEU A 135 20.30 -11.91 -27.94
CA LEU A 135 20.97 -10.97 -27.05
C LEU A 135 22.49 -11.02 -27.27
N PRO A 136 23.14 -9.85 -27.44
CA PRO A 136 24.60 -9.81 -27.42
C PRO A 136 25.13 -10.39 -26.11
N SER A 137 26.23 -11.13 -26.15
CA SER A 137 26.85 -11.72 -24.96
C SER A 137 27.24 -10.67 -23.91
N ARG A 138 27.50 -9.44 -24.36
CA ARG A 138 27.82 -8.28 -23.51
C ARG A 138 27.23 -7.03 -24.10
N TYR A 139 26.50 -6.27 -23.29
CA TYR A 139 25.89 -5.01 -23.71
C TYR A 139 25.61 -4.06 -22.52
N GLU A 140 25.43 -2.81 -22.83
CA GLU A 140 24.95 -1.81 -21.88
C GLU A 140 23.44 -1.71 -21.98
N ALA A 141 22.76 -1.84 -20.85
CA ALA A 141 21.31 -1.67 -20.73
C ALA A 141 20.97 -0.42 -19.94
N THR A 142 19.95 0.29 -20.39
CA THR A 142 19.41 1.46 -19.69
C THR A 142 17.93 1.28 -19.46
N LEU A 143 17.47 1.65 -18.28
CA LEU A 143 16.05 1.69 -17.92
C LEU A 143 15.76 3.03 -17.28
N ARG A 144 14.81 3.77 -17.84
CA ARG A 144 14.27 4.99 -17.27
C ARG A 144 12.81 4.83 -16.91
N VAL A 145 12.46 5.15 -15.68
CA VAL A 145 11.07 5.27 -15.25
C VAL A 145 10.80 6.74 -14.98
N GLU A 146 9.86 7.30 -15.73
CA GLU A 146 9.42 8.69 -15.56
C GLU A 146 7.94 8.69 -15.15
N SER A 147 7.69 9.03 -13.89
CA SER A 147 6.36 9.13 -13.30
C SER A 147 6.09 10.58 -12.89
N LYS A 148 4.96 11.13 -13.34
CA LYS A 148 4.52 12.49 -13.02
C LYS A 148 3.05 12.45 -12.54
N PRO A 149 2.80 11.85 -11.36
CA PRO A 149 1.47 11.85 -10.77
C PRO A 149 1.01 13.27 -10.50
N PHE A 150 -0.24 13.53 -10.84
CA PHE A 150 -0.92 14.78 -10.57
C PHE A 150 -2.25 14.48 -9.89
N TYR A 151 -2.46 15.11 -8.75
CA TYR A 151 -3.70 15.02 -7.99
C TYR A 151 -4.30 16.40 -7.84
N ALA A 152 -5.60 16.52 -8.10
CA ALA A 152 -6.36 17.72 -7.81
C ALA A 152 -7.54 17.37 -6.90
N PHE A 153 -7.83 18.24 -5.96
CA PHE A 153 -8.93 18.08 -5.03
C PHE A 153 -9.64 19.42 -4.80
N THR A 154 -10.96 19.39 -4.79
CA THR A 154 -11.79 20.54 -4.41
C THR A 154 -12.93 20.06 -3.52
N LYS A 155 -13.20 20.82 -2.46
CA LYS A 155 -14.29 20.59 -1.52
C LYS A 155 -15.00 21.89 -1.22
N ALA A 156 -16.32 21.88 -1.38
CA ALA A 156 -17.21 22.96 -0.92
C ALA A 156 -18.09 22.42 0.21
N MET A 157 -18.22 23.16 1.30
CA MET A 157 -19.00 22.75 2.47
C MET A 157 -19.74 23.95 3.07
N ALA A 158 -21.00 23.75 3.39
CA ALA A 158 -21.83 24.70 4.16
C ALA A 158 -22.10 24.12 5.55
N LEU A 159 -22.05 24.97 6.56
CA LEU A 159 -22.39 24.66 7.94
C LEU A 159 -23.60 25.46 8.37
N PHE A 160 -24.60 24.76 8.89
CA PHE A 160 -25.80 25.33 9.49
C PHE A 160 -25.86 24.96 10.97
N ALA A 161 -26.48 25.80 11.80
CA ALA A 161 -26.70 25.49 13.20
C ALA A 161 -28.08 25.93 13.66
N ALA A 162 -28.73 25.03 14.38
CA ALA A 162 -29.96 25.31 15.07
C ALA A 162 -29.75 25.07 16.56
N ASN A 163 -30.01 26.09 17.38
CA ASN A 163 -29.81 26.02 18.81
C ASN A 163 -31.16 26.31 19.51
N THR A 164 -31.49 25.43 20.45
CA THR A 164 -32.55 25.66 21.44
C THR A 164 -31.93 25.72 22.83
N ARG A 165 -32.76 25.89 23.87
CA ARG A 165 -32.28 25.89 25.25
C ARG A 165 -31.60 24.58 25.67
N SER A 166 -32.05 23.44 25.14
CA SER A 166 -31.59 22.09 25.51
C SER A 166 -30.83 21.36 24.38
N THR A 167 -30.95 21.85 23.15
CA THR A 167 -30.43 21.15 21.97
C THR A 167 -29.57 22.09 21.12
N ARG A 168 -28.43 21.60 20.67
CA ARG A 168 -27.60 22.25 19.67
C ARG A 168 -27.34 21.27 18.53
N SER A 169 -27.89 21.59 17.36
CA SER A 169 -27.65 20.81 16.14
C SER A 169 -26.75 21.59 15.17
N THR A 170 -25.86 20.91 14.54
CA THR A 170 -24.98 21.44 13.49
C THR A 170 -25.01 20.51 12.27
N LEU A 171 -25.65 21.01 11.22
CA LEU A 171 -25.77 20.32 9.94
C LEU A 171 -24.62 20.77 9.01
N ARG A 172 -23.88 19.84 8.49
CA ARG A 172 -22.88 20.03 7.44
C ARG A 172 -23.35 19.38 6.16
N ALA A 173 -23.30 20.11 5.05
CA ALA A 173 -23.53 19.56 3.72
C ALA A 173 -22.44 20.02 2.77
N GLY A 174 -22.01 19.15 1.89
CA GLY A 174 -20.92 19.49 1.00
C GLY A 174 -20.76 18.53 -0.17
N ALA A 175 -19.91 18.95 -1.10
CA ALA A 175 -19.50 18.17 -2.25
C ALA A 175 -17.99 18.21 -2.41
N GLU A 176 -17.44 17.15 -2.98
CA GLU A 176 -16.01 16.98 -3.22
C GLU A 176 -15.81 16.44 -4.64
N TRP A 177 -14.78 16.95 -5.28
CA TRP A 177 -14.24 16.42 -6.52
C TRP A 177 -12.76 16.14 -6.34
N SER A 178 -12.30 15.00 -6.87
CA SER A 178 -10.87 14.70 -6.95
C SER A 178 -10.53 14.09 -8.31
N MET A 179 -9.31 14.39 -8.76
CA MET A 179 -8.76 13.88 -10.00
C MET A 179 -7.37 13.29 -9.74
N ALA A 180 -7.07 12.15 -10.38
CA ALA A 180 -5.75 11.54 -10.41
C ALA A 180 -5.36 11.25 -11.85
N LYS A 181 -4.16 11.63 -12.26
CA LYS A 181 -3.56 11.33 -13.57
C LYS A 181 -2.06 11.23 -13.45
N ASN A 182 -1.43 10.40 -14.26
CA ASN A 182 0.01 10.38 -14.42
C ASN A 182 0.38 10.97 -15.79
N TYR A 183 1.20 12.03 -15.79
CA TYR A 183 1.69 12.70 -17.00
C TYR A 183 3.12 12.28 -17.37
N GLY A 184 3.64 11.22 -16.75
CA GLY A 184 4.99 10.73 -16.99
C GLY A 184 5.14 9.98 -18.31
N GLY A 185 6.35 10.00 -18.85
CA GLY A 185 6.73 9.21 -20.02
C GLY A 185 6.66 7.69 -19.78
N GLY A 186 6.63 7.26 -18.50
CA GLY A 186 6.45 5.88 -18.11
C GLY A 186 7.73 5.06 -18.09
N LEU A 187 7.63 3.79 -18.44
CA LEU A 187 8.74 2.84 -18.51
C LEU A 187 9.37 2.89 -19.90
N LEU A 188 10.63 3.33 -19.95
CA LEU A 188 11.37 3.56 -21.18
C LEU A 188 12.68 2.77 -21.15
N TYR A 189 12.93 1.94 -22.15
CA TYR A 189 14.18 1.23 -22.36
C TYR A 189 14.32 0.78 -23.81
N ASP A 190 15.54 0.45 -24.20
CA ASP A 190 15.80 -0.15 -25.52
C ASP A 190 15.37 -1.63 -25.48
N ILE A 191 14.31 -1.97 -26.24
CA ILE A 191 13.75 -3.32 -26.30
C ILE A 191 14.75 -4.35 -26.81
N THR A 192 15.80 -3.94 -27.53
CA THR A 192 16.87 -4.83 -28.00
C THR A 192 17.97 -5.02 -26.95
N ARG A 193 17.97 -4.24 -25.89
CA ARG A 193 18.97 -4.26 -24.80
C ARG A 193 18.31 -4.21 -23.42
N PRO A 194 17.52 -5.24 -23.06
CA PRO A 194 16.80 -5.26 -21.80
C PRO A 194 17.75 -5.32 -20.60
N ILE A 195 17.34 -4.75 -19.46
CA ILE A 195 18.15 -4.71 -18.23
C ILE A 195 18.25 -6.08 -17.51
N THR A 196 17.46 -7.06 -17.95
CA THR A 196 17.53 -8.46 -17.54
C THR A 196 17.26 -9.34 -18.76
N GLU A 197 17.91 -10.52 -18.83
CA GLU A 197 17.77 -11.45 -19.96
C GLU A 197 16.32 -11.89 -20.23
N LEU A 198 15.55 -12.11 -19.16
CA LEU A 198 14.17 -12.58 -19.23
C LEU A 198 13.16 -11.45 -18.93
N MET A 199 13.41 -10.26 -19.46
CA MET A 199 12.51 -9.13 -19.26
C MET A 199 11.19 -9.34 -20.00
N SER A 200 10.10 -9.46 -19.24
CA SER A 200 8.74 -9.66 -19.79
C SER A 200 7.93 -8.38 -19.87
N THR A 201 8.27 -7.34 -19.09
CA THR A 201 7.60 -6.03 -19.14
C THR A 201 8.00 -5.27 -20.40
N ARG A 202 7.04 -4.56 -21.01
CA ARG A 202 7.26 -3.74 -22.22
C ARG A 202 7.29 -2.26 -21.85
N PRO A 203 7.91 -1.39 -22.68
CA PRO A 203 7.77 0.05 -22.55
C PRO A 203 6.29 0.45 -22.50
N ARG A 204 5.94 1.35 -21.57
CA ARG A 204 4.58 1.84 -21.41
C ARG A 204 4.58 3.31 -21.05
N ARG A 205 3.76 4.10 -21.75
CA ARG A 205 3.55 5.51 -21.47
C ARG A 205 2.45 5.67 -20.40
N TYR A 206 2.75 6.36 -19.30
CA TYR A 206 1.77 6.65 -18.26
C TYR A 206 0.84 7.81 -18.64
N ASP A 207 1.32 8.77 -19.45
CA ASP A 207 0.53 9.91 -19.93
C ASP A 207 -0.62 9.49 -20.87
N ALA A 208 -0.53 8.30 -21.47
CA ALA A 208 -1.61 7.72 -22.30
C ALA A 208 -2.82 7.26 -21.47
N LEU A 209 -2.65 7.03 -20.15
CA LEU A 209 -3.76 6.62 -19.29
C LEU A 209 -4.75 7.77 -19.09
N PRO A 210 -6.07 7.49 -19.04
CA PRO A 210 -7.06 8.54 -18.79
C PRO A 210 -6.94 9.09 -17.35
N ALA A 211 -7.41 10.32 -17.14
CA ALA A 211 -7.57 10.84 -15.79
C ALA A 211 -8.72 10.13 -15.10
N LEU A 212 -8.58 9.89 -13.81
CA LEU A 212 -9.60 9.27 -12.97
C LEU A 212 -10.27 10.33 -12.10
N HIS A 213 -11.57 10.52 -12.26
CA HIS A 213 -12.35 11.49 -11.50
C HIS A 213 -13.25 10.80 -10.49
N ARG A 214 -13.29 11.33 -9.28
CA ARG A 214 -14.19 10.89 -8.22
C ARG A 214 -15.01 12.07 -7.72
N LEU A 215 -16.31 11.87 -7.65
CA LEU A 215 -17.28 12.82 -7.10
C LEU A 215 -17.84 12.27 -5.79
N SER A 216 -18.02 13.13 -4.82
CA SER A 216 -18.69 12.77 -3.57
C SER A 216 -19.60 13.91 -3.11
N ALA A 217 -20.73 13.56 -2.52
CA ALA A 217 -21.58 14.50 -1.78
C ALA A 217 -21.83 13.92 -0.38
N PHE A 218 -21.99 14.79 0.60
CA PHE A 218 -22.24 14.34 1.96
C PHE A 218 -23.14 15.30 2.72
N VAL A 219 -23.88 14.74 3.67
CA VAL A 219 -24.64 15.46 4.68
C VAL A 219 -24.39 14.79 6.03
N GLU A 220 -24.20 15.59 7.06
CA GLU A 220 -23.93 15.12 8.42
C GLU A 220 -24.59 16.09 9.42
N ASP A 221 -25.37 15.56 10.33
CA ASP A 221 -25.87 16.30 11.48
C ASP A 221 -25.18 15.84 12.76
N ASN A 222 -24.74 16.80 13.57
CA ASN A 222 -24.20 16.56 14.89
C ASN A 222 -25.05 17.31 15.90
N THR A 223 -25.84 16.56 16.66
CA THR A 223 -26.77 17.08 17.65
C THR A 223 -26.29 16.77 19.06
N VAL A 224 -26.19 17.83 19.88
CA VAL A 224 -25.89 17.76 21.32
C VAL A 224 -27.17 18.08 22.09
N ILE A 225 -27.63 17.13 22.89
CA ILE A 225 -28.82 17.26 23.74
C ILE A 225 -28.36 17.31 25.20
N ARG A 226 -28.88 18.30 25.94
CA ARG A 226 -28.72 18.43 27.40
C ARG A 226 -30.05 18.19 28.08
N ALA A 227 -30.20 17.04 28.73
CA ALA A 227 -31.38 16.64 29.45
C ALA A 227 -31.05 16.60 30.97
N GLY A 228 -31.32 17.71 31.67
CA GLY A 228 -30.86 17.88 33.04
C GLY A 228 -29.33 17.85 33.14
N LYS A 229 -28.79 16.88 33.88
CA LYS A 229 -27.34 16.66 34.03
C LYS A 229 -26.74 15.68 32.98
N TRP A 230 -27.57 15.09 32.10
CA TRP A 230 -27.13 14.22 31.02
C TRP A 230 -26.71 15.06 29.81
N ARG A 231 -25.67 14.58 29.13
CA ARG A 231 -25.24 15.10 27.83
C ARG A 231 -25.21 13.96 26.82
N ILE A 232 -26.03 14.07 25.79
CA ILE A 232 -26.10 13.10 24.71
C ILE A 232 -25.61 13.81 23.45
N GLU A 233 -24.67 13.22 22.76
CA GLU A 233 -24.17 13.65 21.46
C GLU A 233 -24.47 12.57 20.43
N ALA A 234 -25.23 12.91 19.40
CA ALA A 234 -25.55 12.01 18.29
C ALA A 234 -25.08 12.64 16.98
N MET A 235 -24.35 11.88 16.19
CA MET A 235 -23.95 12.25 14.85
C MET A 235 -24.51 11.23 13.86
N ALA A 236 -25.29 11.69 12.89
CA ALA A 236 -25.77 10.89 11.77
C ALA A 236 -25.26 11.51 10.45
N GLY A 237 -24.70 10.72 9.59
CA GLY A 237 -24.15 11.20 8.32
C GLY A 237 -24.38 10.21 7.18
N LEU A 238 -24.46 10.74 5.98
CA LEU A 238 -24.53 9.99 4.75
C LEU A 238 -23.56 10.60 3.74
N ARG A 239 -22.72 9.76 3.15
CA ARG A 239 -21.86 10.13 2.04
C ARG A 239 -22.21 9.28 0.82
N ALA A 240 -22.35 9.93 -0.32
CA ALA A 240 -22.47 9.31 -1.63
C ALA A 240 -21.15 9.52 -2.38
N THR A 241 -20.61 8.46 -2.98
CA THR A 241 -19.38 8.52 -3.78
C THR A 241 -19.59 7.80 -5.10
N ALA A 242 -19.16 8.42 -6.21
CA ALA A 242 -19.19 7.84 -7.54
C ALA A 242 -17.89 8.15 -8.26
N MET A 243 -17.51 7.25 -9.18
CA MET A 243 -16.44 7.51 -10.14
C MET A 243 -17.06 8.05 -11.42
N ALA A 244 -16.48 9.12 -11.93
CA ALA A 244 -16.90 9.75 -13.19
C ALA A 244 -15.91 9.38 -14.29
N ASN A 245 -16.33 9.60 -15.56
CA ASN A 245 -15.54 9.44 -16.78
C ASN A 245 -14.96 8.04 -17.07
N LEU A 246 -15.49 6.99 -16.46
CA LEU A 246 -15.17 5.62 -16.86
C LEU A 246 -15.98 5.23 -18.10
N GLY A 247 -15.42 4.38 -18.95
CA GLY A 247 -16.13 3.83 -20.10
C GLY A 247 -17.28 2.90 -19.70
N SER A 248 -18.26 2.71 -20.58
CA SER A 248 -19.45 1.89 -20.32
C SER A 248 -19.16 0.41 -20.03
N ARG A 249 -17.97 -0.08 -20.36
CA ARG A 249 -17.53 -1.45 -20.05
C ARG A 249 -17.29 -1.68 -18.56
N TYR A 250 -16.95 -0.61 -17.79
CA TYR A 250 -16.64 -0.73 -16.36
C TYR A 250 -17.91 -0.85 -15.53
N ALA A 251 -17.99 -1.87 -14.68
CA ALA A 251 -19.10 -2.07 -13.76
C ALA A 251 -19.24 -0.94 -12.72
N LEU A 252 -18.20 -0.13 -12.55
CA LEU A 252 -18.19 1.07 -11.72
C LEU A 252 -18.90 2.27 -12.36
N GLN A 253 -19.08 2.25 -13.68
CA GLN A 253 -19.75 3.33 -14.42
C GLN A 253 -21.16 3.57 -13.87
N GLY A 254 -21.44 4.79 -13.45
CA GLY A 254 -22.75 5.18 -12.93
C GLY A 254 -23.14 4.62 -11.56
N LYS A 255 -22.28 3.81 -10.91
CA LYS A 255 -22.54 3.32 -9.56
C LYS A 255 -22.29 4.39 -8.51
N ILE A 256 -23.28 4.55 -7.61
CA ILE A 256 -23.21 5.42 -6.44
C ILE A 256 -23.07 4.54 -5.19
N TYR A 257 -22.03 4.75 -4.43
CA TYR A 257 -21.80 4.08 -3.16
C TYR A 257 -22.27 4.98 -2.02
N LEU A 258 -23.14 4.44 -1.16
CA LEU A 258 -23.66 5.13 0.00
C LEU A 258 -22.96 4.63 1.26
N ASP A 259 -22.40 5.55 2.04
CA ASP A 259 -21.71 5.30 3.30
C ASP A 259 -22.46 5.98 4.46
N PRO A 260 -23.52 5.35 5.02
CA PRO A 260 -24.16 5.84 6.23
C PRO A 260 -23.22 5.67 7.44
N ARG A 261 -23.30 6.63 8.38
CA ARG A 261 -22.53 6.66 9.62
C ARG A 261 -23.40 7.12 10.76
N LEU A 262 -23.24 6.49 11.91
CA LEU A 262 -23.91 6.85 13.15
C LEU A 262 -22.92 6.78 14.31
N ASN A 263 -22.82 7.87 15.09
CA ASN A 263 -22.07 7.88 16.34
C ASN A 263 -22.99 8.38 17.45
N LEU A 264 -22.89 7.78 18.62
CA LEU A 264 -23.61 8.15 19.82
C LEU A 264 -22.64 8.24 21.00
N SER A 265 -22.74 9.29 21.77
CA SER A 265 -21.99 9.46 23.02
C SER A 265 -22.93 9.93 24.12
N VAL A 266 -22.92 9.25 25.26
CA VAL A 266 -23.75 9.55 26.42
C VAL A 266 -22.83 9.80 27.60
N SER A 267 -22.81 11.04 28.09
CA SER A 267 -22.14 11.40 29.34
C SER A 267 -23.17 11.40 30.48
N LEU A 268 -22.88 10.58 31.49
CA LEU A 268 -23.73 10.47 32.68
C LEU A 268 -23.58 11.71 33.57
N PRO A 269 -24.57 12.00 34.43
CA PRO A 269 -24.42 12.98 35.50
C PRO A 269 -23.18 12.66 36.35
N ALA A 270 -22.35 13.64 36.62
CA ALA A 270 -21.26 13.47 37.56
C ALA A 270 -21.79 13.08 38.95
N PHE A 271 -21.16 12.11 39.59
CA PHE A 271 -21.45 11.69 40.95
C PHE A 271 -20.15 11.72 41.78
N GLU A 272 -20.27 11.87 43.08
CA GLU A 272 -19.10 11.97 43.97
C GLU A 272 -18.54 10.59 44.34
N VAL A 273 -17.23 10.45 44.22
CA VAL A 273 -16.47 9.29 44.70
C VAL A 273 -15.30 9.82 45.51
N ALA A 274 -15.24 9.46 46.81
CA ALA A 274 -14.21 9.91 47.73
C ALA A 274 -14.02 11.45 47.77
N GLY A 275 -15.10 12.22 47.63
CA GLY A 275 -15.11 13.68 47.66
C GLY A 275 -14.76 14.39 46.35
N ASP A 276 -14.45 13.66 45.29
CA ASP A 276 -14.18 14.19 43.95
C ASP A 276 -15.25 13.78 42.93
N PRO A 277 -15.58 14.63 41.96
CA PRO A 277 -16.56 14.29 40.93
C PRO A 277 -16.03 13.27 39.96
N MET A 278 -16.75 12.16 39.81
CA MET A 278 -16.53 11.14 38.78
C MET A 278 -17.45 11.38 37.59
N ARG A 279 -16.88 11.38 36.39
CA ARG A 279 -17.59 11.49 35.10
C ARG A 279 -17.41 10.23 34.28
N LEU A 280 -18.53 9.68 33.82
CA LEU A 280 -18.54 8.53 32.95
C LEU A 280 -19.13 8.92 31.61
N THR A 281 -18.50 8.49 30.51
CA THR A 281 -19.00 8.66 29.16
C THR A 281 -18.94 7.31 28.43
N LEU A 282 -20.04 6.90 27.85
CA LEU A 282 -20.10 5.74 26.94
C LEU A 282 -20.33 6.27 25.54
N SER A 283 -19.55 5.81 24.59
CA SER A 283 -19.68 6.17 23.17
C SER A 283 -19.58 4.94 22.28
N GLY A 284 -20.25 4.99 21.14
CA GLY A 284 -20.17 3.98 20.12
C GLY A 284 -20.41 4.58 18.75
N GLY A 285 -19.88 3.94 17.73
CA GLY A 285 -20.03 4.36 16.35
C GLY A 285 -20.12 3.18 15.41
N THR A 286 -20.83 3.39 14.31
CA THR A 286 -20.89 2.40 13.23
C THR A 286 -21.02 3.10 11.88
N GLY A 287 -20.54 2.46 10.83
CA GLY A 287 -20.68 3.00 9.48
C GLY A 287 -19.98 2.17 8.41
N TRP A 288 -20.30 2.55 7.20
CA TRP A 288 -19.67 2.03 6.01
C TRP A 288 -18.57 2.98 5.51
N HIS A 289 -17.55 2.40 4.90
CA HIS A 289 -16.48 3.13 4.22
C HIS A 289 -16.18 2.48 2.89
N THR A 290 -16.33 3.25 1.81
CA THR A 290 -16.04 2.83 0.44
C THR A 290 -14.63 3.29 0.02
N LYS A 291 -13.84 2.35 -0.51
CA LYS A 291 -12.55 2.62 -1.16
C LYS A 291 -12.66 2.34 -2.65
N THR A 292 -12.53 3.38 -3.47
CA THR A 292 -12.51 3.25 -4.93
C THR A 292 -11.17 2.68 -5.42
N PRO A 293 -11.14 1.96 -6.56
CA PRO A 293 -9.90 1.50 -7.17
C PRO A 293 -8.98 2.66 -7.57
N THR A 294 -7.69 2.37 -7.65
CA THR A 294 -6.65 3.27 -8.16
C THR A 294 -6.51 3.19 -9.69
N LEU A 295 -5.70 4.09 -10.28
CA LEU A 295 -5.38 4.05 -11.71
C LEU A 295 -4.80 2.70 -12.14
N ASP A 296 -3.82 2.17 -11.39
CA ASP A 296 -3.14 0.92 -11.74
C ASP A 296 -4.06 -0.30 -11.64
N GLN A 297 -5.07 -0.24 -10.76
CA GLN A 297 -6.07 -1.31 -10.62
C GLN A 297 -7.10 -1.30 -11.76
N LEU A 298 -7.42 -0.13 -12.31
CA LEU A 298 -8.37 0.03 -13.41
C LEU A 298 -7.72 -0.06 -14.78
N PHE A 299 -6.44 0.31 -14.90
CA PHE A 299 -5.71 0.35 -16.15
C PHE A 299 -4.36 -0.37 -15.98
N PRO A 300 -4.36 -1.69 -15.73
CA PRO A 300 -3.14 -2.47 -15.59
C PRO A 300 -2.33 -2.52 -16.90
N ASP A 301 -1.07 -2.93 -16.80
CA ASP A 301 -0.23 -3.18 -17.96
C ASP A 301 -0.70 -4.41 -18.74
N PRO A 302 -0.66 -4.41 -20.07
CA PRO A 302 -0.81 -5.63 -20.85
C PRO A 302 0.23 -6.68 -20.44
N VAL A 303 -0.18 -7.94 -20.42
CA VAL A 303 0.69 -9.09 -20.15
C VAL A 303 1.06 -9.74 -21.47
N TYR A 304 2.34 -10.05 -21.65
CA TYR A 304 2.84 -10.69 -22.85
C TYR A 304 3.29 -12.10 -22.52
N PHE A 305 2.98 -13.03 -23.43
CA PHE A 305 3.40 -14.43 -23.36
C PHE A 305 4.15 -14.76 -24.64
N ASP A 306 5.46 -14.98 -24.52
CA ASP A 306 6.36 -15.20 -25.64
C ASP A 306 6.74 -16.69 -25.66
N TYR A 307 6.30 -17.43 -26.68
CA TYR A 307 6.64 -18.84 -26.87
C TYR A 307 7.60 -19.01 -28.04
N THR A 308 8.69 -19.72 -27.79
CA THR A 308 9.65 -20.06 -28.84
C THR A 308 9.07 -21.17 -29.70
N GLN A 309 8.99 -20.94 -31.00
CA GLN A 309 8.53 -21.91 -32.00
C GLN A 309 9.69 -22.63 -32.70
N LEU A 310 10.80 -21.92 -32.91
CA LEU A 310 12.05 -22.48 -33.43
C LEU A 310 13.22 -21.79 -32.73
N ASN A 311 14.24 -22.55 -32.31
CA ASN A 311 15.50 -22.01 -31.82
C ASN A 311 16.68 -22.71 -32.50
N TYR A 312 16.85 -22.41 -33.80
CA TYR A 312 17.95 -22.95 -34.58
C TYR A 312 19.21 -22.08 -34.41
N PHE A 313 20.22 -22.64 -33.75
CA PHE A 313 21.44 -21.91 -33.35
C PHE A 313 22.74 -22.63 -33.74
N PRO A 314 23.03 -22.74 -35.03
CA PRO A 314 24.29 -23.32 -35.51
C PRO A 314 25.48 -22.41 -35.20
N GLU A 315 26.72 -22.91 -35.46
CA GLU A 315 27.95 -22.14 -35.28
C GLU A 315 27.98 -20.90 -36.18
N ASP A 316 27.58 -21.06 -37.45
CA ASP A 316 27.49 -19.95 -38.40
C ASP A 316 26.33 -18.99 -38.04
N PRO A 317 26.63 -17.73 -37.69
CA PRO A 317 25.62 -16.75 -37.33
C PRO A 317 24.63 -16.42 -38.45
N GLU A 318 25.04 -16.51 -39.72
CA GLU A 318 24.19 -16.18 -40.89
C GLU A 318 23.06 -17.19 -41.09
N LEU A 319 23.21 -18.40 -40.49
CA LEU A 319 22.18 -19.46 -40.59
C LEU A 319 21.24 -19.49 -39.37
N ARG A 320 21.46 -18.67 -38.36
CA ARG A 320 20.67 -18.70 -37.12
C ARG A 320 19.29 -18.13 -37.31
N ARG A 321 18.29 -18.79 -36.74
CA ARG A 321 16.92 -18.30 -36.67
C ARG A 321 16.29 -18.66 -35.34
N ILE A 322 15.73 -17.66 -34.66
CA ILE A 322 14.84 -17.85 -33.52
C ILE A 322 13.49 -17.26 -33.88
N ASN A 323 12.46 -18.11 -33.89
CA ASN A 323 11.11 -17.68 -34.20
C ASN A 323 10.25 -17.79 -32.96
N LEU A 324 9.49 -16.74 -32.66
CA LEU A 324 8.58 -16.62 -31.52
C LEU A 324 7.15 -16.40 -32.01
N ILE A 325 6.19 -16.84 -31.19
CA ILE A 325 4.83 -16.31 -31.21
C ILE A 325 4.58 -15.55 -29.93
N VAL A 326 4.03 -14.35 -30.06
CA VAL A 326 3.76 -13.42 -28.98
C VAL A 326 2.25 -13.26 -28.82
N TYR A 327 1.74 -13.52 -27.63
CA TYR A 327 0.36 -13.26 -27.25
C TYR A 327 0.30 -12.06 -26.33
N LYS A 328 -0.65 -11.15 -26.59
CA LYS A 328 -0.88 -9.94 -25.79
C LYS A 328 -2.24 -10.03 -25.11
N TYR A 329 -2.23 -9.99 -23.79
CA TYR A 329 -3.43 -10.11 -22.98
C TYR A 329 -3.71 -8.82 -22.20
N ASP A 330 -4.97 -8.34 -22.25
CA ASP A 330 -5.44 -7.22 -21.41
C ASP A 330 -5.97 -7.76 -20.08
N PRO A 331 -5.27 -7.56 -18.95
CA PRO A 331 -5.68 -8.07 -17.64
C PRO A 331 -6.71 -7.16 -16.95
N THR A 332 -7.28 -6.18 -17.64
CA THR A 332 -8.28 -5.25 -17.09
C THR A 332 -9.51 -6.01 -16.60
N ASN A 333 -9.82 -5.85 -15.31
CA ASN A 333 -11.06 -6.36 -14.75
C ASN A 333 -12.16 -5.30 -14.83
N TYR A 334 -12.93 -5.34 -15.91
CA TYR A 334 -14.07 -4.44 -16.11
C TYR A 334 -15.20 -4.64 -15.07
N GLY A 335 -15.23 -5.79 -14.40
CA GLY A 335 -16.17 -6.12 -13.32
C GLY A 335 -15.74 -5.61 -11.94
N LEU A 336 -14.56 -4.99 -11.83
CA LEU A 336 -14.03 -4.50 -10.54
C LEU A 336 -14.96 -3.46 -9.92
N LEU A 337 -15.27 -3.64 -8.63
CA LEU A 337 -16.10 -2.76 -7.83
C LEU A 337 -15.28 -2.03 -6.77
N ALA A 338 -15.86 -1.00 -6.15
CA ALA A 338 -15.23 -0.39 -4.98
C ALA A 338 -15.27 -1.36 -3.78
N ALA A 339 -14.18 -1.39 -3.04
CA ALA A 339 -14.11 -2.16 -1.79
C ALA A 339 -14.92 -1.47 -0.69
N ARG A 340 -15.66 -2.26 0.08
CA ARG A 340 -16.51 -1.76 1.16
C ARG A 340 -16.09 -2.37 2.50
N ASN A 341 -15.97 -1.51 3.50
CA ASN A 341 -15.60 -1.87 4.85
C ASN A 341 -16.70 -1.42 5.83
N PHE A 342 -17.23 -2.36 6.60
CA PHE A 342 -18.14 -2.07 7.70
C PHE A 342 -17.36 -1.97 9.00
N LYS A 343 -17.58 -0.90 9.74
CA LYS A 343 -16.88 -0.60 10.99
C LYS A 343 -17.85 -0.32 12.11
N TRP A 344 -17.51 -0.78 13.31
CA TRP A 344 -18.17 -0.35 14.54
C TRP A 344 -17.20 -0.34 15.71
N GLU A 345 -17.47 0.53 16.67
CA GLU A 345 -16.68 0.66 17.90
C GLU A 345 -17.57 0.99 19.10
N VAL A 346 -17.10 0.60 20.28
CA VAL A 346 -17.67 1.00 21.56
C VAL A 346 -16.54 1.43 22.48
N ARG A 347 -16.72 2.54 23.19
CA ARG A 347 -15.71 3.14 24.06
C ARG A 347 -16.30 3.62 25.36
N GLY A 348 -15.71 3.23 26.48
CA GLY A 348 -15.98 3.78 27.81
C GLY A 348 -14.89 4.75 28.22
N ARG A 349 -15.25 5.87 28.83
CA ARG A 349 -14.33 6.84 29.42
C ARG A 349 -14.76 7.18 30.85
N ALA A 350 -13.79 7.13 31.76
CA ALA A 350 -13.96 7.55 33.14
C ALA A 350 -12.95 8.64 33.50
N GLU A 351 -13.40 9.69 34.18
CA GLU A 351 -12.57 10.78 34.69
C GLU A 351 -12.89 10.98 36.18
N TRP A 352 -11.86 10.94 37.02
CA TRP A 352 -11.98 11.09 38.48
C TRP A 352 -10.73 11.72 39.08
N ALA A 353 -10.86 12.76 39.90
CA ALA A 353 -9.75 13.42 40.61
C ALA A 353 -8.55 13.77 39.69
N GLY A 354 -8.80 14.09 38.41
CA GLY A 354 -7.77 14.37 37.41
C GLY A 354 -7.14 13.12 36.78
N PHE A 355 -7.52 11.91 37.20
CA PHE A 355 -7.24 10.67 36.47
C PHE A 355 -8.21 10.52 35.29
N GLY A 356 -7.74 9.96 34.21
CA GLY A 356 -8.55 9.62 33.04
C GLY A 356 -8.28 8.19 32.57
N LEU A 357 -9.33 7.41 32.35
CA LEU A 357 -9.25 6.07 31.75
C LEU A 357 -10.19 6.04 30.55
N SER A 358 -9.69 5.56 29.42
CA SER A 358 -10.49 5.26 28.23
C SER A 358 -10.19 3.84 27.80
N LEU A 359 -11.25 3.06 27.54
CA LEU A 359 -11.17 1.70 27.02
C LEU A 359 -12.12 1.58 25.83
N GLY A 360 -11.62 1.10 24.70
CA GLY A 360 -12.40 0.94 23.47
C GLY A 360 -12.19 -0.44 22.86
N TYR A 361 -13.24 -0.97 22.27
CA TYR A 361 -13.19 -2.12 21.38
C TYR A 361 -13.70 -1.71 20.01
N PHE A 362 -13.05 -2.16 18.95
CA PHE A 362 -13.48 -1.92 17.58
C PHE A 362 -13.42 -3.20 16.73
N ARG A 363 -14.24 -3.20 15.68
CA ARG A 363 -14.23 -4.24 14.66
C ARG A 363 -14.49 -3.63 13.29
N GLU A 364 -13.71 -4.07 12.30
CA GLU A 364 -13.82 -3.72 10.89
C GLU A 364 -13.88 -5.00 10.06
N ASP A 365 -14.88 -5.14 9.20
CA ASP A 365 -15.05 -6.28 8.29
C ASP A 365 -15.14 -5.78 6.85
N MET A 366 -14.13 -6.11 6.05
CA MET A 366 -14.05 -5.81 4.63
C MET A 366 -14.03 -7.12 3.85
N THR A 367 -15.12 -7.41 3.14
CA THR A 367 -15.30 -8.66 2.40
C THR A 367 -14.97 -8.57 0.91
N SER A 368 -14.75 -7.35 0.40
CA SER A 368 -14.55 -7.04 -1.02
C SER A 368 -13.26 -6.24 -1.27
N GLY A 369 -12.22 -6.54 -0.48
CA GLY A 369 -10.91 -5.90 -0.63
C GLY A 369 -10.25 -6.21 -1.97
N PHE A 370 -9.38 -5.31 -2.43
CA PHE A 370 -8.61 -5.54 -3.64
C PHE A 370 -7.49 -6.54 -3.41
N ARG A 371 -7.35 -7.48 -4.34
CA ARG A 371 -6.19 -8.38 -4.44
C ARG A 371 -5.87 -8.69 -5.90
N THR A 372 -4.65 -9.09 -6.16
CA THR A 372 -4.29 -9.72 -7.43
C THR A 372 -4.71 -11.17 -7.38
N SER A 373 -5.57 -11.58 -8.31
CA SER A 373 -5.97 -12.96 -8.56
C SER A 373 -5.48 -13.37 -9.92
N SER A 374 -5.41 -14.66 -10.19
CA SER A 374 -4.96 -15.20 -11.47
C SER A 374 -6.13 -15.58 -12.35
N ARG A 375 -6.03 -15.27 -13.66
CA ARG A 375 -6.96 -15.77 -14.69
C ARG A 375 -6.26 -16.83 -15.51
N PRO A 376 -6.86 -18.01 -15.71
CA PRO A 376 -6.31 -19.05 -16.55
C PRO A 376 -6.45 -18.68 -18.02
N LEU A 377 -5.41 -18.98 -18.79
CA LEU A 377 -5.31 -18.78 -20.23
C LEU A 377 -4.72 -20.05 -20.86
N ALA A 378 -5.12 -20.35 -22.07
CA ALA A 378 -4.54 -21.43 -22.87
C ALA A 378 -4.02 -20.85 -24.18
N PHE A 379 -2.80 -21.19 -24.55
CA PHE A 379 -2.15 -20.76 -25.77
C PHE A 379 -1.72 -21.98 -26.59
N THR A 380 -1.86 -21.87 -27.92
CA THR A 380 -1.44 -22.91 -28.85
C THR A 380 -0.33 -22.36 -29.74
N PHE A 381 0.76 -23.08 -29.89
CA PHE A 381 1.88 -22.68 -30.71
C PHE A 381 2.52 -23.89 -31.40
N ARG A 382 3.26 -23.65 -32.47
CA ARG A 382 4.00 -24.67 -33.19
C ARG A 382 5.38 -24.81 -32.63
N ASP A 383 5.79 -26.04 -32.38
CA ASP A 383 7.15 -26.39 -32.00
C ASP A 383 7.80 -27.09 -33.19
N TYR A 384 8.63 -26.34 -33.93
CA TYR A 384 9.23 -26.85 -35.17
C TYR A 384 10.39 -27.77 -34.85
N ASP A 385 10.46 -28.88 -35.59
CA ASP A 385 11.54 -29.86 -35.47
C ASP A 385 12.85 -29.33 -36.09
N GLU A 386 13.77 -28.85 -35.27
CA GLU A 386 15.06 -28.34 -35.71
C GLU A 386 15.93 -29.43 -36.33
N THR A 387 15.72 -30.71 -35.99
CA THR A 387 16.49 -31.84 -36.53
C THR A 387 16.18 -32.17 -37.98
N ALA A 388 15.01 -31.71 -38.46
CA ALA A 388 14.59 -31.86 -39.87
C ALA A 388 15.23 -30.82 -40.81
N ILE A 389 16.02 -29.88 -40.27
CA ILE A 389 16.68 -28.85 -41.08
C ILE A 389 17.93 -29.44 -41.75
N ASP A 390 17.91 -29.48 -43.09
CA ASP A 390 19.10 -29.88 -43.89
C ASP A 390 20.11 -28.72 -43.91
N THR A 391 21.09 -28.82 -43.01
CA THR A 391 22.16 -27.84 -42.84
C THR A 391 23.04 -27.66 -44.07
N SER A 392 23.13 -28.70 -44.91
CA SER A 392 23.96 -28.68 -46.13
C SER A 392 23.39 -27.87 -47.27
N ALA A 393 22.07 -27.66 -47.27
CA ALA A 393 21.34 -26.92 -48.27
C ALA A 393 21.11 -25.45 -47.89
N LEU A 394 21.44 -25.01 -46.69
CA LEU A 394 21.20 -23.66 -46.20
C LEU A 394 22.16 -22.64 -46.82
N THR A 395 21.61 -21.56 -47.36
CA THR A 395 22.33 -20.38 -47.83
C THR A 395 21.96 -19.12 -46.97
N GLY A 396 21.15 -19.30 -45.93
CA GLY A 396 20.65 -18.31 -45.01
C GLY A 396 19.82 -18.97 -43.91
N PRO A 397 19.11 -18.20 -43.07
CA PRO A 397 18.23 -18.73 -42.02
C PRO A 397 17.18 -19.71 -42.58
N PRO A 398 16.88 -20.84 -41.89
CA PRO A 398 15.94 -21.85 -42.41
C PRO A 398 14.52 -21.29 -42.58
N SER A 399 13.81 -21.71 -43.67
CA SER A 399 12.40 -21.40 -43.82
C SER A 399 11.55 -22.22 -42.85
N LEU A 400 10.48 -21.65 -42.34
CA LEU A 400 9.46 -22.38 -41.57
C LEU A 400 8.47 -23.11 -42.48
N GLU A 401 8.42 -22.73 -43.77
CA GLU A 401 7.53 -23.35 -44.73
C GLU A 401 8.02 -24.77 -45.04
N GLY A 402 7.13 -25.73 -44.84
CA GLY A 402 7.42 -27.15 -45.08
C GLY A 402 8.21 -27.83 -43.94
N LEU A 403 8.66 -27.10 -42.91
CA LEU A 403 9.31 -27.68 -41.75
C LEU A 403 8.30 -28.43 -40.87
N PRO A 404 8.55 -29.69 -40.50
CA PRO A 404 7.69 -30.43 -39.58
C PRO A 404 7.56 -29.70 -38.22
N TYR A 405 6.39 -29.76 -37.61
CA TYR A 405 6.13 -29.21 -36.30
C TYR A 405 5.13 -30.03 -35.51
N GLU A 406 5.20 -29.92 -34.21
CA GLU A 406 4.19 -30.37 -33.27
C GLU A 406 3.36 -29.17 -32.79
N GLU A 407 2.05 -29.31 -32.70
CA GLU A 407 1.21 -28.29 -32.07
C GLU A 407 1.17 -28.50 -30.58
N LYS A 408 1.73 -27.54 -29.82
CA LYS A 408 1.79 -27.58 -28.37
C LYS A 408 0.79 -26.61 -27.76
N LYS A 409 0.18 -27.04 -26.64
CA LYS A 409 -0.69 -26.21 -25.80
C LYS A 409 0.00 -25.89 -24.49
N ARG A 410 -0.14 -24.64 -24.04
CA ARG A 410 0.39 -24.15 -22.77
C ARG A 410 -0.68 -23.43 -21.99
N LEU A 411 -0.84 -23.82 -20.73
CA LEU A 411 -1.59 -23.07 -19.77
C LEU A 411 -0.73 -21.96 -19.16
N ALA A 412 -1.34 -20.81 -18.93
CA ALA A 412 -0.71 -19.69 -18.25
C ALA A 412 -1.70 -19.02 -17.29
N LEU A 413 -1.18 -18.28 -16.34
CA LEU A 413 -1.95 -17.48 -15.41
C LEU A 413 -1.61 -16.00 -15.61
N ALA A 414 -2.62 -15.18 -15.91
CA ALA A 414 -2.49 -13.73 -15.97
C ALA A 414 -3.02 -13.09 -14.70
N GLY A 415 -2.21 -12.27 -14.05
CA GLY A 415 -2.63 -11.53 -12.85
C GLY A 415 -3.65 -10.46 -13.19
N CYS A 416 -4.76 -10.38 -12.46
CA CYS A 416 -5.74 -9.29 -12.56
C CYS A 416 -6.19 -8.84 -11.17
N THR A 417 -6.57 -7.56 -11.04
CA THR A 417 -7.13 -7.06 -9.77
C THR A 417 -8.58 -7.50 -9.63
N THR A 418 -8.92 -8.11 -8.49
CA THR A 418 -10.30 -8.51 -8.14
C THR A 418 -10.71 -7.96 -6.77
N ASN A 419 -11.97 -8.15 -6.41
CA ASN A 419 -12.50 -7.88 -5.07
C ASN A 419 -12.37 -9.09 -4.14
N GLY A 420 -11.49 -10.02 -4.42
CA GLY A 420 -11.36 -11.33 -3.80
C GLY A 420 -10.59 -11.37 -2.48
N SER A 421 -10.47 -10.26 -1.74
CA SER A 421 -9.81 -10.21 -0.43
C SER A 421 -10.81 -9.91 0.69
N ARG A 422 -10.75 -10.69 1.76
CA ARG A 422 -11.42 -10.42 3.02
C ARG A 422 -10.40 -10.06 4.10
N THR A 423 -10.72 -9.04 4.87
CA THR A 423 -9.92 -8.62 6.02
C THR A 423 -10.84 -8.32 7.19
N LEU A 424 -10.67 -9.04 8.30
CA LEU A 424 -11.33 -8.78 9.57
C LEU A 424 -10.31 -8.22 10.55
N LYS A 425 -10.53 -6.97 11.01
CA LYS A 425 -9.71 -6.34 12.04
C LYS A 425 -10.54 -6.15 13.30
N GLN A 426 -9.96 -6.48 14.44
CA GLN A 426 -10.57 -6.22 15.73
C GLN A 426 -9.50 -5.96 16.78
N GLY A 427 -9.86 -5.19 17.80
CA GLY A 427 -8.88 -4.88 18.81
C GLY A 427 -9.45 -4.12 20.00
N VAL A 428 -8.64 -4.06 21.05
CA VAL A 428 -8.90 -3.30 22.26
C VAL A 428 -7.82 -2.22 22.38
N GLU A 429 -8.26 -1.00 22.63
CA GLU A 429 -7.37 0.15 22.87
C GLU A 429 -7.66 0.72 24.25
N PHE A 430 -6.62 1.14 24.94
CA PHE A 430 -6.79 1.85 26.21
C PHE A 430 -5.86 3.04 26.32
N THR A 431 -6.30 4.02 27.09
CA THR A 431 -5.47 5.15 27.53
C THR A 431 -5.77 5.45 28.98
N PHE A 432 -4.73 5.52 29.78
CA PHE A 432 -4.78 5.94 31.18
C PHE A 432 -3.92 7.17 31.39
N SER A 433 -4.39 8.16 32.11
CA SER A 433 -3.61 9.36 32.45
C SER A 433 -3.77 9.73 33.92
N THR A 434 -2.68 10.19 34.55
CA THR A 434 -2.70 10.70 35.92
C THR A 434 -2.87 12.22 35.92
N PRO A 435 -3.34 12.82 37.00
CA PRO A 435 -3.05 14.23 37.28
C PRO A 435 -1.55 14.45 37.34
N ARG A 436 -1.08 15.70 37.29
CA ARG A 436 0.34 15.99 37.54
C ARG A 436 0.70 15.70 39.00
N ILE A 437 1.53 14.71 39.22
CA ILE A 437 2.03 14.28 40.53
C ILE A 437 2.97 15.39 41.07
N ARG A 438 2.47 16.20 42.00
CA ARG A 438 3.14 17.44 42.46
C ARG A 438 4.60 17.24 42.87
N PRO A 439 4.98 16.25 43.72
CA PRO A 439 6.38 16.07 44.15
C PRO A 439 7.34 15.82 42.99
N LEU A 440 6.89 15.10 41.96
CA LEU A 440 7.69 14.74 40.78
C LEU A 440 7.54 15.74 39.65
N ALA A 441 6.59 16.68 39.76
CA ALA A 441 6.19 17.58 38.67
C ALA A 441 5.88 16.85 37.35
N THR A 442 5.44 15.58 37.44
CA THR A 442 5.31 14.62 36.32
C THR A 442 3.86 14.21 36.11
N LYS A 443 3.45 14.14 34.84
CA LYS A 443 2.22 13.49 34.37
C LYS A 443 2.58 12.19 33.67
N LEU A 444 1.92 11.10 34.07
CA LEU A 444 2.04 9.82 33.37
C LEU A 444 0.86 9.65 32.43
N ILE A 445 1.13 9.25 31.18
CA ILE A 445 0.15 8.79 30.21
C ILE A 445 0.58 7.40 29.76
N VAL A 446 -0.33 6.44 29.91
CA VAL A 446 -0.14 5.07 29.44
C VAL A 446 -1.16 4.83 28.34
N SER A 447 -0.73 4.42 27.17
CA SER A 447 -1.60 4.04 26.07
C SER A 447 -1.16 2.69 25.50
N GLY A 448 -2.10 1.85 25.16
CA GLY A 448 -1.79 0.54 24.62
C GLY A 448 -2.92 0.01 23.75
N ALA A 449 -2.58 -1.02 23.00
CA ALA A 449 -3.51 -1.67 22.12
C ALA A 449 -3.15 -3.14 21.92
N TYR A 450 -4.18 -3.95 21.75
CA TYR A 450 -4.10 -5.28 21.19
C TYR A 450 -4.93 -5.34 19.94
N PHE A 451 -4.32 -5.77 18.83
CA PHE A 451 -4.97 -5.92 17.53
C PHE A 451 -4.83 -7.33 17.02
N ARG A 452 -5.89 -7.81 16.41
CA ARG A 452 -5.87 -9.02 15.58
C ARG A 452 -6.44 -8.67 14.20
N THR A 453 -5.75 -9.11 13.17
CA THR A 453 -6.16 -8.97 11.77
C THR A 453 -6.14 -10.33 11.11
N ASP A 454 -7.31 -10.81 10.71
CA ASP A 454 -7.48 -12.05 9.94
C ASP A 454 -7.58 -11.71 8.45
N TYR A 455 -6.81 -12.41 7.62
CA TYR A 455 -6.79 -12.30 6.17
C TYR A 455 -7.21 -13.61 5.54
N GLU A 456 -8.05 -13.54 4.51
CA GLU A 456 -8.41 -14.67 3.68
C GLU A 456 -8.79 -14.23 2.26
N ASN A 457 -8.73 -15.14 1.28
CA ASN A 457 -9.39 -14.91 0.01
C ASN A 457 -10.91 -15.06 0.19
N SER A 458 -11.68 -14.15 -0.42
CA SER A 458 -13.16 -14.20 -0.45
C SER A 458 -13.70 -14.79 -1.76
N GLU A 459 -12.83 -15.05 -2.72
CA GLU A 459 -13.12 -15.72 -4.01
C GLU A 459 -12.11 -16.84 -4.21
N PRO A 460 -12.49 -17.96 -4.86
CA PRO A 460 -11.57 -19.04 -5.20
C PRO A 460 -10.38 -18.55 -6.05
N GLN A 461 -9.25 -19.24 -5.95
CA GLN A 461 -8.01 -18.85 -6.61
C GLN A 461 -7.50 -19.94 -7.56
N TYR A 462 -7.16 -19.55 -8.79
CA TYR A 462 -6.46 -20.41 -9.73
C TYR A 462 -4.97 -20.43 -9.44
N ILE A 463 -4.41 -21.64 -9.32
CA ILE A 463 -2.99 -21.82 -9.03
C ILE A 463 -2.45 -22.93 -9.94
N SER A 464 -1.28 -22.66 -10.52
CA SER A 464 -0.49 -23.62 -11.30
C SER A 464 0.58 -24.22 -10.39
N THR A 465 0.83 -25.52 -10.51
CA THR A 465 2.00 -26.15 -9.89
C THR A 465 3.25 -25.92 -10.74
N SER A 466 4.42 -25.88 -10.10
CA SER A 466 5.74 -25.77 -10.77
C SER A 466 6.32 -27.14 -11.16
N VAL A 467 5.59 -28.22 -10.97
CA VAL A 467 6.03 -29.57 -11.34
C VAL A 467 6.17 -29.68 -12.85
N VAL A 468 7.25 -30.30 -13.28
CA VAL A 468 7.49 -30.65 -14.70
C VAL A 468 7.16 -32.12 -14.85
N VAL A 469 6.34 -32.43 -15.85
CA VAL A 469 5.98 -33.83 -16.16
C VAL A 469 7.04 -34.51 -17.01
N THR A 470 6.86 -35.80 -17.25
CA THR A 470 7.80 -36.61 -18.07
C THR A 470 8.07 -35.92 -19.43
N GLY A 471 9.33 -35.87 -19.82
CA GLY A 471 9.74 -35.23 -21.07
C GLY A 471 10.09 -33.73 -20.95
N GLY A 472 10.07 -33.16 -19.74
CA GLY A 472 10.40 -31.75 -19.53
C GLY A 472 9.26 -30.79 -19.81
N GLU A 473 8.04 -31.32 -20.05
CA GLU A 473 6.87 -30.51 -20.35
C GLU A 473 6.30 -29.86 -19.08
N PRO A 474 5.82 -28.59 -19.14
CA PRO A 474 5.13 -27.94 -18.05
C PRO A 474 3.86 -28.70 -17.66
N TYR A 475 3.46 -28.54 -16.41
CA TYR A 475 2.26 -29.17 -15.87
C TYR A 475 0.99 -28.75 -16.64
N PRO A 476 0.16 -29.73 -17.11
CA PRO A 476 -0.93 -29.43 -18.04
C PRO A 476 -2.26 -29.07 -17.38
N TYR A 477 -2.28 -28.79 -16.08
CA TYR A 477 -3.50 -28.50 -15.33
C TYR A 477 -3.34 -27.26 -14.44
N ILE A 478 -4.45 -26.58 -14.16
CA ILE A 478 -4.55 -25.47 -13.20
C ILE A 478 -5.60 -25.81 -12.17
N GLY A 479 -5.25 -25.81 -10.89
CA GLY A 479 -6.18 -26.07 -9.78
C GLY A 479 -6.95 -24.80 -9.39
N LEU A 480 -8.22 -24.97 -9.02
CA LEU A 480 -9.08 -23.97 -8.40
C LEU A 480 -9.25 -24.29 -6.92
N TYR A 481 -8.82 -23.39 -6.03
CA TYR A 481 -8.83 -23.59 -4.58
C TYR A 481 -9.79 -22.59 -3.93
N ASP A 482 -10.74 -23.09 -3.13
CA ASP A 482 -11.70 -22.22 -2.42
C ASP A 482 -11.01 -21.34 -1.39
N LYS A 483 -10.09 -21.92 -0.62
CA LYS A 483 -9.25 -21.23 0.36
C LYS A 483 -7.78 -21.47 0.05
N GLU A 484 -7.13 -20.46 -0.45
CA GLU A 484 -5.71 -20.53 -0.82
C GLU A 484 -4.82 -19.95 0.26
N ASP A 485 -5.17 -18.78 0.78
CA ASP A 485 -4.43 -18.12 1.85
C ASP A 485 -5.38 -17.72 3.00
N SER A 486 -5.01 -18.11 4.20
CA SER A 486 -5.68 -17.67 5.41
C SER A 486 -4.65 -17.55 6.52
N PHE A 487 -4.53 -16.38 7.10
CA PHE A 487 -3.61 -16.13 8.21
C PHE A 487 -4.13 -15.00 9.09
N TYR A 488 -3.68 -14.97 10.33
CA TYR A 488 -3.89 -13.82 11.19
C TYR A 488 -2.57 -13.24 11.70
N ASN A 489 -2.59 -11.95 11.94
CA ASN A 489 -1.53 -11.23 12.62
C ASN A 489 -2.08 -10.66 13.93
N GLU A 490 -1.26 -10.70 14.95
CA GLU A 490 -1.55 -10.12 16.27
C GLU A 490 -0.44 -9.15 16.67
N LEU A 491 -0.82 -8.11 17.37
CA LEU A 491 0.11 -7.11 17.93
C LEU A 491 -0.41 -6.67 19.29
N CYS A 492 0.46 -6.69 20.28
CA CYS A 492 0.21 -6.06 21.58
C CYS A 492 1.32 -5.09 21.92
N ASN A 493 0.96 -3.83 22.18
CA ASN A 493 1.91 -2.79 22.55
C ASN A 493 1.39 -1.91 23.70
N THR A 494 2.31 -1.23 24.38
CA THR A 494 2.02 -0.22 25.40
C THR A 494 3.10 0.85 25.38
N ASN A 495 2.67 2.11 25.41
CA ASN A 495 3.55 3.27 25.52
C ASN A 495 3.31 3.94 26.87
N PHE A 496 4.39 4.19 27.63
CA PHE A 496 4.39 4.97 28.84
C PHE A 496 5.08 6.31 28.55
N LEU A 497 4.38 7.41 28.73
CA LEU A 497 4.93 8.76 28.56
C LEU A 497 4.95 9.47 29.90
N PHE A 498 6.13 9.83 30.36
CA PHE A 498 6.39 10.67 31.55
C PHE A 498 6.70 12.10 31.07
N ASP A 499 5.78 13.02 31.33
CA ASP A 499 5.94 14.45 31.04
C ASP A 499 6.23 15.20 32.36
N THR A 500 7.50 15.49 32.59
CA THR A 500 7.99 16.20 33.78
C THR A 500 8.27 17.65 33.40
N GLN A 501 7.56 18.59 34.05
CA GLN A 501 7.74 20.01 33.81
C GLN A 501 8.22 20.70 35.07
N ILE A 502 9.38 21.35 34.96
CA ILE A 502 10.00 22.11 36.05
C ILE A 502 9.92 23.60 35.72
N PRO A 503 8.81 24.30 36.05
CA PRO A 503 8.59 25.69 35.63
C PRO A 503 9.67 26.65 36.11
N ARG A 504 10.19 26.46 37.33
CA ARG A 504 11.25 27.30 37.91
C ARG A 504 12.53 27.30 37.05
N LEU A 505 12.82 26.18 36.40
CA LEU A 505 13.97 26.03 35.52
C LEU A 505 13.62 26.26 34.03
N GLY A 506 12.36 26.43 33.68
CA GLY A 506 11.91 26.47 32.28
C GLY A 506 12.25 25.18 31.50
N MET A 507 12.28 24.04 32.18
CA MET A 507 12.70 22.75 31.62
C MET A 507 11.53 21.77 31.52
N ILE A 508 11.53 20.99 30.45
CA ILE A 508 10.58 19.90 30.22
C ILE A 508 11.38 18.64 29.87
N PHE A 509 11.14 17.57 30.62
CA PHE A 509 11.66 16.23 30.34
C PHE A 509 10.52 15.37 29.86
N SER A 510 10.63 14.84 28.65
CA SER A 510 9.69 13.86 28.12
C SER A 510 10.42 12.54 27.94
N THR A 511 10.07 11.57 28.77
CA THR A 511 10.63 10.21 28.69
C THR A 511 9.54 9.27 28.24
N SER A 512 9.77 8.48 27.19
CA SER A 512 8.83 7.48 26.72
C SER A 512 9.45 6.09 26.73
N PHE A 513 8.68 5.12 27.23
CA PHE A 513 8.96 3.69 27.11
C PHE A 513 7.98 3.13 26.08
N GLN A 514 8.49 2.59 25.02
CA GLN A 514 7.70 1.94 23.98
C GLN A 514 7.89 0.43 24.09
N CYS A 515 6.87 -0.25 24.59
CA CYS A 515 6.89 -1.69 24.81
C CYS A 515 6.07 -2.37 23.72
N GLN A 516 6.68 -3.27 22.99
CA GLN A 516 6.02 -4.25 22.15
C GLN A 516 6.04 -5.58 22.91
N TRP A 517 4.89 -5.99 23.44
CA TRP A 517 4.78 -7.22 24.20
C TRP A 517 5.01 -8.43 23.32
N PHE A 518 4.38 -8.41 22.17
CA PHE A 518 4.58 -9.40 21.11
C PHE A 518 3.99 -8.91 19.78
N THR A 519 4.49 -9.47 18.69
CA THR A 519 3.79 -9.62 17.43
C THR A 519 3.74 -11.09 17.10
N GLY A 520 2.60 -11.54 16.57
CA GLY A 520 2.41 -12.92 16.21
C GLY A 520 1.79 -13.05 14.83
N ARG A 521 2.17 -14.08 14.11
CA ARG A 521 1.55 -14.45 12.85
C ARG A 521 1.33 -15.95 12.83
N LYS A 522 0.18 -16.36 12.34
CA LYS A 522 -0.13 -17.78 12.13
C LYS A 522 -0.90 -17.96 10.83
N ARG A 523 -0.45 -18.87 9.98
CA ARG A 523 -1.23 -19.37 8.86
C ARG A 523 -2.32 -20.29 9.41
N GLN A 524 -3.54 -20.13 8.95
CA GLN A 524 -4.64 -21.04 9.26
C GLN A 524 -4.57 -22.20 8.27
N TRP A 525 -4.98 -23.38 8.72
CA TRP A 525 -5.06 -24.52 7.84
C TRP A 525 -6.15 -24.30 6.78
N THR A 526 -5.84 -24.66 5.55
CA THR A 526 -6.75 -24.65 4.40
C THR A 526 -6.70 -26.03 3.76
N ASP A 527 -7.78 -26.47 3.13
CA ASP A 527 -7.76 -27.73 2.41
C ASP A 527 -6.66 -27.67 1.33
N PRO A 528 -5.69 -28.58 1.32
CA PRO A 528 -4.64 -28.61 0.32
C PRO A 528 -5.15 -29.06 -1.07
N ARG A 529 -6.34 -29.65 -1.15
CA ARG A 529 -6.94 -30.14 -2.40
C ARG A 529 -7.62 -29.01 -3.15
N PRO A 530 -7.50 -28.93 -4.48
CA PRO A 530 -8.36 -28.04 -5.26
C PRO A 530 -9.82 -28.53 -5.24
N ALA A 531 -10.77 -27.62 -5.35
CA ALA A 531 -12.20 -27.96 -5.52
C ALA A 531 -12.45 -28.52 -6.93
N SER A 532 -11.75 -27.98 -7.91
CA SER A 532 -11.78 -28.38 -9.32
C SER A 532 -10.46 -28.06 -10.01
N TYR A 533 -10.30 -28.53 -11.25
CA TYR A 533 -9.14 -28.19 -12.07
C TYR A 533 -9.53 -27.96 -13.52
N LEU A 534 -8.69 -27.18 -14.22
CA LEU A 534 -8.80 -26.92 -15.65
C LEU A 534 -7.78 -27.76 -16.42
N ASP A 535 -8.20 -28.32 -17.53
CA ASP A 535 -7.32 -28.95 -18.53
C ASP A 535 -6.77 -27.95 -19.56
N THR A 536 -5.98 -28.41 -20.50
CA THR A 536 -5.36 -27.56 -21.54
C THR A 536 -6.36 -26.88 -22.47
N ASP A 537 -7.63 -27.31 -22.49
CA ASP A 537 -8.73 -26.68 -23.22
C ASP A 537 -9.55 -25.72 -22.32
N LEU A 538 -9.09 -25.49 -21.08
CA LEU A 538 -9.80 -24.73 -20.05
C LEU A 538 -11.15 -25.32 -19.67
N ARG A 539 -11.35 -26.64 -19.84
CA ARG A 539 -12.53 -27.33 -19.35
C ARG A 539 -12.35 -27.63 -17.86
N GLU A 540 -13.38 -27.33 -17.11
CA GLU A 540 -13.38 -27.57 -15.67
C GLU A 540 -13.81 -29.01 -15.35
N HIS A 541 -13.02 -29.64 -14.47
CA HIS A 541 -13.26 -31.00 -13.96
C HIS A 541 -13.28 -30.96 -12.43
N PRO A 542 -14.21 -31.70 -11.77
CA PRO A 542 -14.20 -31.80 -10.31
C PRO A 542 -12.96 -32.58 -9.86
N PHE A 543 -12.35 -32.17 -8.75
CA PHE A 543 -11.23 -32.91 -8.16
C PHE A 543 -11.79 -33.95 -7.18
N THR A 544 -11.65 -35.23 -7.52
CA THR A 544 -12.22 -36.35 -6.78
C THR A 544 -11.14 -37.16 -6.06
N ASP A 545 -11.52 -38.19 -5.30
CA ASP A 545 -10.56 -39.13 -4.71
C ASP A 545 -9.77 -39.90 -5.78
N GLU A 546 -10.41 -40.22 -6.95
CA GLU A 546 -9.71 -40.79 -8.09
C GLU A 546 -8.66 -39.79 -8.64
N SER A 547 -8.99 -38.50 -8.73
CA SER A 547 -8.03 -37.47 -9.13
C SER A 547 -6.85 -37.39 -8.15
N ALA A 548 -7.09 -37.53 -6.86
CA ALA A 548 -6.05 -37.55 -5.82
C ALA A 548 -5.11 -38.78 -5.93
N ALA A 549 -5.59 -39.88 -6.47
CA ALA A 549 -4.83 -41.11 -6.71
C ALA A 549 -4.13 -41.14 -8.08
N ASP A 550 -4.47 -40.23 -8.99
CA ASP A 550 -3.85 -40.12 -10.32
C ASP A 550 -2.40 -39.65 -10.24
N GLY A 551 -1.49 -40.27 -10.99
CA GLY A 551 -0.05 -40.00 -10.92
C GLY A 551 0.35 -38.57 -11.32
N ILE A 552 -0.48 -37.86 -12.08
CA ILE A 552 -0.23 -36.47 -12.50
C ILE A 552 -1.05 -35.51 -11.64
N LEU A 553 -2.37 -35.74 -11.51
CA LEU A 553 -3.28 -34.82 -10.81
C LEU A 553 -2.98 -34.68 -9.31
N GLN A 554 -2.41 -35.70 -8.67
CA GLN A 554 -2.01 -35.64 -7.25
C GLN A 554 -1.04 -34.46 -6.95
N HIS A 555 -0.26 -34.00 -7.92
CA HIS A 555 0.65 -32.88 -7.74
C HIS A 555 -0.05 -31.53 -7.57
N MET A 556 -1.36 -31.47 -7.74
CA MET A 556 -2.16 -30.30 -7.37
C MET A 556 -2.49 -30.26 -5.88
N ILE A 557 -2.32 -31.36 -5.14
CA ILE A 557 -2.48 -31.35 -3.68
C ILE A 557 -1.29 -30.59 -3.09
N LYS A 558 -1.57 -29.51 -2.36
CA LYS A 558 -0.55 -28.63 -1.76
C LYS A 558 -0.05 -29.22 -0.44
N ASP A 559 0.52 -30.38 -0.46
CA ASP A 559 1.13 -31.04 0.70
C ASP A 559 2.59 -30.62 0.94
N ASP A 560 3.14 -29.78 0.06
CA ASP A 560 4.47 -29.16 0.18
C ASP A 560 4.54 -28.06 1.25
N VAL A 561 3.40 -27.63 1.80
CA VAL A 561 3.38 -26.64 2.88
C VAL A 561 3.82 -27.34 4.18
N SER A 562 5.08 -27.14 4.53
CA SER A 562 5.65 -27.66 5.77
C SER A 562 4.78 -27.30 6.99
N ASP A 563 4.62 -28.24 7.93
CA ASP A 563 3.95 -28.03 9.23
C ASP A 563 4.45 -26.78 9.97
N ILE A 564 5.72 -26.40 9.73
CA ILE A 564 6.33 -25.18 10.28
C ILE A 564 5.55 -23.93 9.86
N ALA A 565 4.97 -23.88 8.66
CA ALA A 565 4.19 -22.75 8.17
C ALA A 565 2.90 -22.50 8.98
N TYR A 566 2.38 -23.53 9.66
CA TYR A 566 1.19 -23.47 10.51
C TYR A 566 1.52 -23.21 11.98
N LEU A 567 2.80 -23.14 12.36
CA LEU A 567 3.20 -22.74 13.70
C LEU A 567 2.96 -21.24 13.92
N TYR A 568 2.77 -20.88 15.18
CA TYR A 568 2.61 -19.48 15.57
C TYR A 568 3.97 -18.81 15.62
N ASP A 569 4.27 -17.94 14.65
CA ASP A 569 5.51 -17.18 14.59
C ASP A 569 5.43 -15.97 15.52
N LEU A 570 6.06 -16.10 16.68
CA LEU A 570 6.05 -15.13 17.76
C LEU A 570 7.34 -14.30 17.78
N THR A 571 7.22 -12.99 17.59
CA THR A 571 8.27 -12.04 17.94
C THR A 571 8.10 -11.63 19.40
N PRO A 572 9.05 -11.97 20.30
CA PRO A 572 8.91 -11.72 21.71
C PRO A 572 9.10 -10.25 22.08
N PHE A 573 8.92 -9.96 23.36
CA PHE A 573 9.01 -8.64 23.96
C PHE A 573 10.21 -7.82 23.49
N SER A 574 9.97 -6.53 23.23
CA SER A 574 10.99 -5.50 23.06
C SER A 574 10.56 -4.18 23.69
N MET A 575 11.51 -3.39 24.12
CA MET A 575 11.28 -2.09 24.74
C MET A 575 12.33 -1.08 24.31
N TYR A 576 11.88 0.11 23.95
CA TYR A 576 12.74 1.27 23.67
C TYR A 576 12.47 2.39 24.65
N VAL A 577 13.52 3.05 25.09
CA VAL A 577 13.42 4.25 25.93
C VAL A 577 13.91 5.45 25.13
N ASN A 578 13.06 6.46 25.02
CA ASN A 578 13.40 7.73 24.38
C ASN A 578 13.36 8.86 25.40
N LEU A 579 14.27 9.81 25.26
CA LEU A 579 14.36 10.98 26.12
C LEU A 579 14.41 12.25 25.28
N LYS A 580 13.59 13.24 25.63
CA LYS A 580 13.66 14.60 25.10
C LYS A 580 13.73 15.59 26.25
N LEU A 581 14.76 16.42 26.25
CA LEU A 581 14.96 17.52 27.18
C LEU A 581 14.77 18.84 26.45
N SER A 582 13.80 19.65 26.87
CA SER A 582 13.54 20.96 26.28
C SER A 582 13.79 22.06 27.33
N LYS A 583 14.44 23.12 26.91
CA LYS A 583 14.71 24.31 27.72
C LYS A 583 14.12 25.54 27.06
N ARG A 584 13.29 26.29 27.79
CA ARG A 584 12.73 27.56 27.34
C ARG A 584 13.63 28.70 27.84
N LEU A 585 13.98 29.60 26.93
CA LEU A 585 14.88 30.73 27.13
C LEU A 585 14.23 32.01 26.60
N TYR A 586 14.76 33.18 27.00
CA TYR A 586 14.33 34.49 26.52
C TYR A 586 12.83 34.73 26.63
N ARG A 587 12.22 34.50 27.81
CA ARG A 587 10.76 34.66 28.02
C ARG A 587 9.92 33.84 27.04
N ASP A 588 10.29 32.57 26.85
CA ASP A 588 9.64 31.60 25.95
C ASP A 588 9.76 31.89 24.45
N ARG A 589 10.62 32.84 24.05
CA ARG A 589 10.89 33.10 22.62
C ARG A 589 11.83 32.07 21.99
N LEU A 590 12.77 31.53 22.76
CA LEU A 590 13.70 30.51 22.30
C LEU A 590 13.45 29.22 23.04
N THR A 591 13.22 28.13 22.34
CA THR A 591 13.19 26.77 22.89
C THR A 591 14.29 25.94 22.24
N VAL A 592 15.18 25.41 23.07
CA VAL A 592 16.19 24.44 22.64
C VAL A 592 15.80 23.08 23.21
N ALA A 593 15.76 22.08 22.37
CA ALA A 593 15.49 20.70 22.77
C ALA A 593 16.59 19.77 22.27
N VAL A 594 17.06 18.89 23.14
CA VAL A 594 17.94 17.78 22.79
C VAL A 594 17.17 16.50 22.99
N PHE A 595 17.28 15.57 22.05
CA PHE A 595 16.61 14.29 22.17
C PHE A 595 17.54 13.13 21.82
N VAL A 596 17.27 12.00 22.48
CA VAL A 596 17.90 10.71 22.19
C VAL A 596 16.78 9.69 22.05
N ASN A 597 16.61 9.15 20.84
CA ASN A 597 15.74 8.02 20.59
C ASN A 597 16.54 6.73 20.77
N ARG A 598 15.93 5.75 21.42
CA ARG A 598 16.58 4.48 21.79
C ARG A 598 17.80 4.69 22.68
N LEU A 599 17.67 5.60 23.68
CA LEU A 599 18.66 5.74 24.75
C LEU A 599 18.92 4.39 25.43
N PHE A 600 17.90 3.57 25.54
CA PHE A 600 17.96 2.18 25.96
C PHE A 600 17.12 1.33 25.00
N ASP A 601 17.68 0.21 24.56
CA ASP A 601 17.03 -0.75 23.66
C ASP A 601 17.16 -2.15 24.26
N TYR A 602 16.03 -2.75 24.62
CA TYR A 602 15.93 -4.14 24.98
C TYR A 602 15.21 -4.90 23.87
N SER A 603 15.97 -5.44 22.93
CA SER A 603 15.47 -6.17 21.77
C SER A 603 16.24 -7.49 21.65
N PRO A 604 15.98 -8.48 22.55
CA PRO A 604 16.73 -9.73 22.55
C PRO A 604 16.56 -10.48 21.22
N SER A 605 17.62 -11.15 20.79
CA SER A 605 17.52 -12.09 19.69
C SER A 605 16.66 -13.28 20.10
N TYR A 606 15.95 -13.87 19.14
CA TYR A 606 15.10 -15.02 19.37
C TYR A 606 15.25 -16.04 18.26
N ILE A 607 14.76 -17.25 18.48
CA ILE A 607 14.67 -18.28 17.46
C ILE A 607 13.27 -18.22 16.87
N ASN A 608 13.17 -18.02 15.55
CA ASN A 608 11.90 -18.03 14.82
C ASN A 608 11.39 -19.47 14.60
N VAL A 609 10.19 -19.61 14.09
CA VAL A 609 9.56 -20.92 13.84
C VAL A 609 10.35 -21.83 12.90
N SER A 610 11.18 -21.27 12.02
CA SER A 610 12.05 -22.03 11.11
C SER A 610 13.37 -22.46 11.76
N GLY A 611 13.56 -22.24 13.08
CA GLY A 611 14.79 -22.54 13.80
C GLY A 611 15.92 -21.53 13.58
N GLY A 612 15.68 -20.49 12.78
CA GLY A 612 16.66 -19.44 12.51
C GLY A 612 16.76 -18.42 13.64
N ARG A 613 17.98 -18.00 13.98
CA ARG A 613 18.21 -16.95 14.97
C ARG A 613 17.99 -15.57 14.34
N THR A 614 16.94 -14.89 14.77
CA THR A 614 16.65 -13.51 14.39
C THR A 614 17.31 -12.53 15.38
N ARG A 615 18.14 -11.64 14.85
CA ARG A 615 18.77 -10.56 15.63
C ARG A 615 18.07 -9.26 15.31
N ARG A 616 17.81 -8.46 16.35
CA ARG A 616 17.19 -7.13 16.23
C ARG A 616 18.22 -6.09 16.66
N TYR A 617 18.71 -5.32 15.70
CA TYR A 617 19.65 -4.23 15.96
C TYR A 617 19.00 -2.89 15.64
N SER A 618 19.29 -1.93 16.49
CA SER A 618 18.93 -0.55 16.20
C SER A 618 19.90 0.38 16.90
N ASP A 619 20.46 1.31 16.14
CA ASP A 619 21.37 2.30 16.67
C ASP A 619 20.59 3.42 17.38
N PRO A 620 21.12 4.01 18.47
CA PRO A 620 20.55 5.19 19.08
C PRO A 620 20.66 6.37 18.10
N TYR A 621 19.59 7.16 18.02
CA TYR A 621 19.53 8.38 17.23
C TYR A 621 19.36 9.59 18.14
N PHE A 622 20.22 10.58 17.99
CA PHE A 622 20.17 11.82 18.77
C PHE A 622 20.15 13.05 17.88
N GLY A 623 19.57 14.11 18.37
CA GLY A 623 19.47 15.37 17.65
C GLY A 623 19.14 16.54 18.54
N MET A 624 19.19 17.73 17.95
CA MET A 624 18.85 18.99 18.61
C MET A 624 17.84 19.76 17.76
N GLU A 625 16.87 20.34 18.41
CA GLU A 625 15.87 21.24 17.81
C GLU A 625 16.03 22.64 18.42
N VAL A 626 16.00 23.66 17.61
CA VAL A 626 15.99 25.06 18.05
C VAL A 626 14.77 25.73 17.43
N ASN A 627 13.88 26.23 18.28
CA ASN A 627 12.69 26.96 17.86
C ASN A 627 12.76 28.39 18.38
N PHE A 628 12.68 29.34 17.48
CA PHE A 628 12.67 30.77 17.79
C PHE A 628 11.34 31.39 17.35
N LYS A 629 10.69 32.10 18.28
CA LYS A 629 9.47 32.89 17.98
C LYS A 629 9.89 34.36 17.77
N LEU A 630 9.67 34.84 16.58
CA LEU A 630 9.87 36.25 16.20
C LEU A 630 8.88 37.18 16.91
#